data_6efa68fd2c8a3a4e66e722e3d06f73c0
#
_entry.id   6efa68fd2c8a3a4e66e722e3d06f73c0
#
_cell.length_a   1.000
_cell.length_b   1.000
_cell.length_c   1.000
_cell.angle_alpha   90.00
_cell.angle_beta   90.00
_cell.angle_gamma   90.00
#
_symmetry.space_group_name_H-M   'P 1'
#
loop_
_entity.id
_entity.type
_entity.pdbx_description
1 polymer ?
#
loop_
_entity_poly.entity_id
_entity_poly.type
_entity_poly.pdbx_seq_one_letter_code
_entity_poly.pdbx_strand_id
1 'polypeptide(L)'
;MPLYPLKFTPRLFHKIWGGQHIKQWYSPQSDNFENVGESWLVSAQEKYLTQVANGHLAGNDLQELLEVYMSELVGDKVYEVFGNTFPVLVKFIDADDDLSIQVHPGDDYAFEKEDSLGKTEMWYVMNSEPYASVIRGWKQPMTEQQIRIAIEEGNLSDYLNEYPVQEGDVVMLPAGIVHAMKRGTIVAEIQENSDITYRLYDYNRVGNDGKKRPLKLQQALDVLDYDLPKESAVLHIDYPANGVANIAQTPYFTTNVIRFSKPIQRDYAPLDSFVLYMCVGGSMQMYAPEAEETERTITLHKGEAVLLPACLNDIILTPTAPECRLLEVYMDTNLL
;
A
#
# COMPACT_ATOMS: atom_id res chain seq x y z
N MET A 1 -10.79 -26.45 -7.73
CA MET A 1 -10.25 -26.86 -6.41
C MET A 1 -10.56 -25.72 -5.45
N PRO A 2 -10.85 -25.99 -4.19
CA PRO A 2 -11.22 -24.93 -3.25
C PRO A 2 -10.07 -23.95 -3.05
N LEU A 3 -10.41 -22.68 -2.83
CA LEU A 3 -9.46 -21.64 -2.47
C LEU A 3 -8.99 -21.80 -1.01
N TYR A 4 -7.85 -21.23 -0.68
CA TYR A 4 -7.19 -21.24 0.62
C TYR A 4 -6.46 -19.91 0.85
N PRO A 5 -5.95 -19.61 2.05
CA PRO A 5 -5.16 -18.39 2.27
C PRO A 5 -3.92 -18.36 1.39
N LEU A 6 -3.80 -17.33 0.55
CA LEU A 6 -2.80 -17.22 -0.52
C LEU A 6 -1.66 -16.29 -0.09
N LYS A 7 -0.44 -16.80 0.03
CA LYS A 7 0.79 -15.99 0.08
C LYS A 7 1.31 -15.74 -1.31
N PHE A 8 1.97 -14.60 -1.49
CA PHE A 8 2.59 -14.24 -2.76
C PHE A 8 4.09 -14.04 -2.60
N THR A 9 4.82 -14.29 -3.68
CA THR A 9 6.23 -13.93 -3.78
C THR A 9 6.30 -12.43 -4.09
N PRO A 10 6.85 -11.59 -3.21
CA PRO A 10 6.88 -10.16 -3.44
C PRO A 10 7.78 -9.78 -4.61
N ARG A 11 7.41 -8.71 -5.31
CA ARG A 11 8.26 -8.05 -6.31
C ARG A 11 9.10 -6.99 -5.62
N LEU A 12 10.42 -7.12 -5.73
CA LEU A 12 11.37 -6.20 -5.11
C LEU A 12 11.90 -5.20 -6.13
N PHE A 13 11.96 -3.93 -5.76
CA PHE A 13 12.43 -2.86 -6.63
C PHE A 13 13.59 -2.10 -5.99
N HIS A 14 14.70 -2.06 -6.73
CA HIS A 14 15.76 -1.10 -6.46
C HIS A 14 15.27 0.32 -6.80
N LYS A 15 15.47 1.25 -5.88
CA LYS A 15 15.16 2.68 -6.07
C LYS A 15 16.34 3.52 -5.64
N ILE A 16 16.58 4.65 -6.31
CA ILE A 16 17.69 5.56 -5.97
C ILE A 16 17.63 6.11 -4.54
N TRP A 17 16.46 6.08 -3.93
CA TRP A 17 16.17 6.50 -2.56
C TRP A 17 15.93 5.32 -1.60
N GLY A 18 16.06 4.08 -2.08
CA GLY A 18 15.74 2.88 -1.31
C GLY A 18 16.73 2.57 -0.20
N GLY A 19 16.23 1.91 0.84
CA GLY A 19 16.97 1.55 2.04
C GLY A 19 17.47 0.11 2.09
N GLN A 20 17.95 -0.28 3.27
CA GLN A 20 18.46 -1.62 3.57
C GLN A 20 17.57 -2.40 4.52
N HIS A 21 16.56 -1.76 5.15
CA HIS A 21 15.78 -2.40 6.20
C HIS A 21 14.86 -3.49 5.63
N ILE A 22 14.03 -3.15 4.64
CA ILE A 22 13.15 -4.15 4.04
C ILE A 22 13.91 -5.17 3.18
N LYS A 23 15.09 -4.82 2.67
CA LYS A 23 15.97 -5.76 2.00
C LYS A 23 16.26 -6.99 2.87
N GLN A 24 16.52 -6.80 4.15
CA GLN A 24 16.85 -7.86 5.09
C GLN A 24 15.68 -8.84 5.33
N TRP A 25 14.43 -8.39 5.15
CA TRP A 25 13.25 -9.25 5.33
C TRP A 25 13.16 -10.33 4.24
N TYR A 26 13.77 -10.10 3.08
CA TYR A 26 13.65 -10.94 1.89
C TYR A 26 14.94 -11.65 1.50
N SER A 27 15.94 -11.71 2.38
CA SER A 27 17.15 -12.51 2.11
C SER A 27 16.80 -14.03 2.07
N PRO A 28 17.31 -14.84 1.10
CA PRO A 28 18.34 -14.44 0.10
C PRO A 28 17.80 -13.83 -1.20
N GLN A 29 16.49 -13.69 -1.40
CA GLN A 29 15.89 -13.15 -2.66
C GLN A 29 16.44 -11.76 -3.01
N SER A 30 16.75 -10.95 -2.00
CA SER A 30 17.20 -9.58 -2.15
C SER A 30 18.73 -9.42 -2.22
N ASP A 31 19.51 -10.49 -2.10
CA ASP A 31 20.98 -10.41 -1.96
C ASP A 31 21.66 -9.72 -3.17
N ASN A 32 21.08 -9.88 -4.36
CA ASN A 32 21.58 -9.27 -5.59
C ASN A 32 21.20 -7.78 -5.75
N PHE A 33 20.37 -7.22 -4.86
CA PHE A 33 20.00 -5.80 -4.91
C PHE A 33 21.01 -4.98 -4.09
N GLU A 34 21.37 -3.80 -4.57
CA GLU A 34 22.13 -2.82 -3.78
C GLU A 34 21.28 -2.36 -2.58
N ASN A 35 20.03 -1.98 -2.84
CA ASN A 35 19.00 -1.65 -1.86
C ASN A 35 17.63 -2.13 -2.36
N VAL A 36 16.62 -2.08 -1.49
CA VAL A 36 15.21 -2.34 -1.84
C VAL A 36 14.37 -1.16 -1.35
N GLY A 37 13.96 -0.30 -2.27
CA GLY A 37 13.10 0.84 -1.94
C GLY A 37 11.63 0.45 -1.83
N GLU A 38 11.16 -0.48 -2.66
CA GLU A 38 9.78 -0.97 -2.63
C GLU A 38 9.73 -2.49 -2.69
N SER A 39 8.79 -3.07 -1.93
CA SER A 39 8.38 -4.45 -2.03
C SER A 39 6.88 -4.50 -2.29
N TRP A 40 6.47 -4.93 -3.49
CA TRP A 40 5.07 -5.11 -3.85
C TRP A 40 4.63 -6.49 -3.44
N LEU A 41 3.72 -6.58 -2.47
CA LEU A 41 3.37 -7.83 -1.81
C LEU A 41 2.26 -8.59 -2.53
N VAL A 42 1.20 -7.86 -2.95
CA VAL A 42 0.07 -8.38 -3.72
C VAL A 42 -0.20 -7.37 -4.82
N SER A 43 0.02 -7.78 -6.06
CA SER A 43 -0.07 -6.91 -7.24
C SER A 43 -0.68 -7.63 -8.42
N ALA A 44 -1.70 -7.01 -9.00
CA ALA A 44 -2.28 -7.35 -10.30
C ALA A 44 -1.88 -6.35 -11.40
N GLN A 45 -0.85 -5.54 -11.19
CA GLN A 45 -0.29 -4.68 -12.23
C GLN A 45 0.35 -5.52 -13.32
N GLU A 46 -0.09 -5.38 -14.58
CA GLU A 46 0.26 -6.23 -15.72
C GLU A 46 1.77 -6.51 -15.85
N LYS A 47 2.60 -5.49 -15.65
CA LYS A 47 4.07 -5.62 -15.72
C LYS A 47 4.70 -6.23 -14.47
N TYR A 48 3.98 -6.29 -13.37
CA TYR A 48 4.52 -6.56 -12.04
C TYR A 48 3.59 -7.48 -11.23
N LEU A 49 2.97 -8.44 -11.90
CA LEU A 49 2.13 -9.48 -11.28
C LEU A 49 2.92 -10.22 -10.20
N THR A 50 2.30 -10.44 -9.05
CA THR A 50 2.84 -11.31 -8.01
C THR A 50 2.27 -12.71 -8.13
N GLN A 51 3.10 -13.72 -7.86
CA GLN A 51 2.74 -15.13 -7.99
C GLN A 51 2.50 -15.75 -6.62
N VAL A 52 1.52 -16.64 -6.55
CA VAL A 52 1.24 -17.46 -5.37
C VAL A 52 2.47 -18.26 -4.99
N ALA A 53 2.82 -18.23 -3.71
CA ALA A 53 4.01 -18.87 -3.16
C ALA A 53 3.72 -20.20 -2.42
N ASN A 54 2.44 -20.53 -2.17
CA ASN A 54 2.07 -21.70 -1.36
C ASN A 54 0.96 -22.52 -2.03
N GLY A 55 0.80 -23.77 -1.56
CA GLY A 55 -0.29 -24.66 -1.94
C GLY A 55 -0.31 -25.09 -3.41
N HIS A 56 -1.44 -25.64 -3.83
CA HIS A 56 -1.59 -26.19 -5.17
C HIS A 56 -1.70 -25.14 -6.30
N LEU A 57 -1.96 -23.87 -5.94
CA LEU A 57 -1.97 -22.74 -6.88
C LEU A 57 -0.61 -22.05 -7.00
N ALA A 58 0.43 -22.55 -6.34
CA ALA A 58 1.76 -21.95 -6.40
C ALA A 58 2.25 -21.79 -7.86
N GLY A 59 2.75 -20.60 -8.18
CA GLY A 59 3.22 -20.22 -9.52
C GLY A 59 2.19 -19.52 -10.40
N ASN A 60 0.89 -19.63 -10.12
CA ASN A 60 -0.12 -18.81 -10.79
C ASN A 60 -0.02 -17.36 -10.29
N ASP A 61 -0.31 -16.40 -11.15
CA ASP A 61 -0.35 -15.01 -10.75
C ASP A 61 -1.76 -14.58 -10.28
N LEU A 62 -1.84 -13.40 -9.68
CA LEU A 62 -3.10 -12.89 -9.13
C LEU A 62 -4.15 -12.64 -10.22
N GLN A 63 -3.73 -12.25 -11.43
CA GLN A 63 -4.64 -12.01 -12.55
C GLN A 63 -5.28 -13.31 -13.04
N GLU A 64 -4.47 -14.36 -13.20
CA GLU A 64 -4.95 -15.71 -13.57
C GLU A 64 -5.98 -16.23 -12.53
N LEU A 65 -5.71 -16.01 -11.23
CA LEU A 65 -6.65 -16.41 -10.18
C LEU A 65 -7.97 -15.63 -10.27
N LEU A 66 -7.91 -14.33 -10.51
CA LEU A 66 -9.12 -13.51 -10.63
C LEU A 66 -9.97 -13.93 -11.80
N GLU A 67 -9.37 -14.24 -12.95
CA GLU A 67 -10.08 -14.73 -14.15
C GLU A 67 -10.74 -16.09 -13.94
N VAL A 68 -10.15 -16.97 -13.12
CA VAL A 68 -10.65 -18.31 -12.87
C VAL A 68 -11.68 -18.34 -11.74
N TYR A 69 -11.42 -17.65 -10.63
CA TYR A 69 -12.22 -17.74 -9.41
C TYR A 69 -13.24 -16.60 -9.23
N MET A 70 -13.06 -15.49 -9.97
CA MET A 70 -14.02 -14.40 -10.03
C MET A 70 -14.47 -13.95 -8.63
N SER A 71 -15.78 -13.99 -8.36
CA SER A 71 -16.37 -13.59 -7.08
C SER A 71 -16.00 -14.50 -5.89
N GLU A 72 -15.64 -15.76 -6.12
CA GLU A 72 -15.13 -16.61 -5.03
C GLU A 72 -13.82 -16.04 -4.44
N LEU A 73 -13.02 -15.35 -5.27
CA LEU A 73 -11.79 -14.70 -4.83
C LEU A 73 -12.04 -13.35 -4.16
N VAL A 74 -12.85 -12.49 -4.79
CA VAL A 74 -12.94 -11.07 -4.40
C VAL A 74 -14.27 -10.63 -3.79
N GLY A 75 -15.33 -11.45 -3.84
CA GLY A 75 -16.70 -11.11 -3.45
C GLY A 75 -17.57 -10.71 -4.64
N ASP A 76 -18.90 -10.95 -4.53
CA ASP A 76 -19.83 -10.74 -5.64
C ASP A 76 -19.91 -9.26 -6.04
N LYS A 77 -20.08 -8.35 -5.07
CA LYS A 77 -20.17 -6.90 -5.34
C LYS A 77 -18.84 -6.32 -5.83
N VAL A 78 -17.73 -6.77 -5.29
CA VAL A 78 -16.40 -6.32 -5.75
C VAL A 78 -16.20 -6.76 -7.20
N TYR A 79 -16.55 -8.01 -7.54
CA TYR A 79 -16.45 -8.49 -8.91
C TYR A 79 -17.42 -7.79 -9.87
N GLU A 80 -18.64 -7.46 -9.42
CA GLU A 80 -19.61 -6.68 -10.21
C GLU A 80 -19.06 -5.31 -10.61
N VAL A 81 -18.34 -4.63 -9.71
CA VAL A 81 -17.79 -3.29 -9.95
C VAL A 81 -16.48 -3.33 -10.74
N PHE A 82 -15.55 -4.21 -10.38
CA PHE A 82 -14.18 -4.20 -10.90
C PHE A 82 -13.91 -5.28 -11.97
N GLY A 83 -14.80 -6.29 -12.12
CA GLY A 83 -14.60 -7.38 -13.06
C GLY A 83 -13.26 -8.09 -12.84
N ASN A 84 -12.48 -8.21 -13.89
CA ASN A 84 -11.15 -8.81 -13.86
C ASN A 84 -10.04 -7.83 -13.46
N THR A 85 -10.36 -6.73 -12.79
CA THR A 85 -9.37 -5.81 -12.22
C THR A 85 -9.31 -5.98 -10.71
N PHE A 86 -8.18 -6.42 -10.16
CA PHE A 86 -8.01 -6.46 -8.71
C PHE A 86 -7.86 -5.04 -8.19
N PRO A 87 -8.69 -4.58 -7.20
CA PRO A 87 -8.87 -3.14 -6.95
C PRO A 87 -7.72 -2.47 -6.19
N VAL A 88 -6.90 -3.21 -5.44
CA VAL A 88 -5.88 -2.64 -4.55
C VAL A 88 -4.47 -3.17 -4.84
N LEU A 89 -3.47 -2.37 -4.48
CA LEU A 89 -2.07 -2.75 -4.48
C LEU A 89 -1.49 -2.44 -3.10
N VAL A 90 -0.78 -3.40 -2.51
CA VAL A 90 -0.16 -3.23 -1.19
C VAL A 90 1.34 -3.43 -1.26
N LYS A 91 2.07 -2.53 -0.57
CA LYS A 91 3.53 -2.46 -0.64
C LYS A 91 4.14 -2.18 0.72
N PHE A 92 5.46 -2.48 0.83
CA PHE A 92 6.31 -1.83 1.82
C PHE A 92 7.29 -0.89 1.10
N ILE A 93 7.54 0.27 1.71
CA ILE A 93 8.47 1.29 1.22
C ILE A 93 9.50 1.57 2.30
N ASP A 94 10.79 1.60 1.91
CA ASP A 94 11.93 1.92 2.77
C ASP A 94 12.67 3.13 2.18
N ALA A 95 12.47 4.29 2.78
CA ALA A 95 13.00 5.56 2.33
C ALA A 95 14.30 5.92 3.08
N ASP A 96 15.46 5.65 2.49
CA ASP A 96 16.78 6.08 3.00
C ASP A 96 17.17 7.47 2.48
N ASP A 97 16.51 7.93 1.41
CA ASP A 97 16.56 9.32 0.90
C ASP A 97 15.14 9.80 0.58
N ASP A 98 14.98 11.10 0.36
CA ASP A 98 13.68 11.73 0.07
C ASP A 98 13.07 11.21 -1.22
N LEU A 99 11.81 10.84 -1.21
CA LEU A 99 11.04 10.56 -2.43
C LEU A 99 10.76 11.88 -3.18
N SER A 100 10.45 11.76 -4.48
CA SER A 100 10.04 12.94 -5.27
C SER A 100 8.79 13.59 -4.69
N ILE A 101 8.67 14.91 -4.83
CA ILE A 101 7.41 15.62 -4.62
C ILE A 101 6.51 15.27 -5.80
N GLN A 102 5.33 14.70 -5.51
CA GLN A 102 4.45 14.07 -6.48
C GLN A 102 2.98 14.26 -6.17
N VAL A 103 2.15 13.93 -7.14
CA VAL A 103 0.69 13.88 -7.02
C VAL A 103 0.16 12.71 -7.85
N HIS A 104 -1.00 12.19 -7.49
CA HIS A 104 -1.68 11.11 -8.21
C HIS A 104 -3.04 11.57 -8.73
N PRO A 105 -3.48 11.06 -9.89
CA PRO A 105 -4.79 11.37 -10.45
C PRO A 105 -5.91 10.64 -9.72
N GLY A 106 -7.13 11.18 -9.78
CA GLY A 106 -8.36 10.42 -9.51
C GLY A 106 -8.76 9.58 -10.72
N ASP A 107 -9.80 8.72 -10.52
CA ASP A 107 -10.24 7.72 -11.51
C ASP A 107 -10.59 8.33 -12.87
N ASP A 108 -11.36 9.41 -12.90
CA ASP A 108 -11.81 10.01 -14.17
C ASP A 108 -10.62 10.38 -15.07
N TYR A 109 -9.63 11.07 -14.49
CA TYR A 109 -8.45 11.50 -15.23
C TYR A 109 -7.56 10.30 -15.60
N ALA A 110 -7.36 9.36 -14.67
CA ALA A 110 -6.54 8.18 -14.90
C ALA A 110 -7.14 7.28 -15.98
N PHE A 111 -8.45 7.10 -15.99
CA PHE A 111 -9.16 6.33 -17.03
C PHE A 111 -9.06 7.01 -18.39
N GLU A 112 -9.28 8.33 -18.46
CA GLU A 112 -9.23 9.05 -19.73
C GLU A 112 -7.83 9.11 -20.35
N LYS A 113 -6.80 9.28 -19.52
CA LYS A 113 -5.44 9.60 -19.99
C LYS A 113 -4.45 8.43 -19.97
N GLU A 114 -4.67 7.45 -19.09
CA GLU A 114 -3.68 6.39 -18.85
C GLU A 114 -4.32 4.98 -18.94
N ASP A 115 -5.64 4.88 -19.19
CA ASP A 115 -6.42 3.62 -19.19
C ASP A 115 -6.18 2.80 -17.90
N SER A 116 -6.31 3.47 -16.74
CA SER A 116 -5.98 2.94 -15.42
C SER A 116 -6.93 3.46 -14.36
N LEU A 117 -6.91 2.83 -13.19
CA LEU A 117 -7.51 3.39 -11.97
C LEU A 117 -6.73 4.62 -11.51
N GLY A 118 -7.39 5.47 -10.73
CA GLY A 118 -6.76 6.54 -9.97
C GLY A 118 -5.80 6.00 -8.92
N LYS A 119 -5.28 6.89 -8.06
CA LYS A 119 -4.37 6.47 -7.01
C LYS A 119 -4.60 7.28 -5.74
N THR A 120 -5.66 6.93 -5.02
CA THR A 120 -5.80 7.25 -3.60
C THR A 120 -5.00 6.25 -2.80
N GLU A 121 -4.22 6.72 -1.84
CA GLU A 121 -3.35 5.86 -1.04
C GLU A 121 -3.35 6.25 0.43
N MET A 122 -2.90 5.34 1.27
CA MET A 122 -2.58 5.60 2.67
C MET A 122 -1.22 5.01 3.03
N TRP A 123 -0.52 5.64 3.96
CA TRP A 123 0.68 5.12 4.58
C TRP A 123 0.44 4.82 6.05
N TYR A 124 0.84 3.63 6.47
CA TYR A 124 1.00 3.25 7.87
C TYR A 124 2.50 3.25 8.21
N VAL A 125 2.93 4.08 9.13
CA VAL A 125 4.34 4.20 9.51
C VAL A 125 4.75 3.00 10.36
N MET A 126 5.60 2.14 9.81
CA MET A 126 6.10 0.93 10.47
C MET A 126 7.34 1.16 11.31
N ASN A 127 8.16 2.14 10.90
CA ASN A 127 9.34 2.60 11.60
C ASN A 127 9.70 4.00 11.12
N SER A 128 10.31 4.78 11.99
CA SER A 128 10.78 6.13 11.66
C SER A 128 12.03 6.48 12.46
N GLU A 129 12.97 7.14 11.79
CA GLU A 129 14.06 7.81 12.46
C GLU A 129 13.56 9.07 13.18
N PRO A 130 14.26 9.60 14.21
CA PRO A 130 13.79 10.77 14.96
C PRO A 130 13.57 12.04 14.13
N TYR A 131 14.16 12.11 12.94
CA TYR A 131 14.03 13.22 11.99
C TYR A 131 13.04 12.94 10.85
N ALA A 132 12.41 11.78 10.85
CA ALA A 132 11.50 11.36 9.78
C ALA A 132 10.29 12.26 9.69
N SER A 133 9.88 12.58 8.48
CA SER A 133 8.74 13.43 8.20
C SER A 133 8.08 13.06 6.88
N VAL A 134 6.89 13.58 6.65
CA VAL A 134 6.18 13.50 5.38
C VAL A 134 5.75 14.88 4.93
N ILE A 135 5.75 15.10 3.63
CA ILE A 135 5.15 16.28 3.01
C ILE A 135 3.72 15.93 2.62
N ARG A 136 2.74 16.81 2.97
CA ARG A 136 1.35 16.67 2.53
C ARG A 136 0.66 18.03 2.41
N GLY A 137 0.33 18.39 1.18
CA GLY A 137 -0.43 19.59 0.85
C GLY A 137 0.34 20.91 1.00
N TRP A 138 -0.32 21.95 0.61
CA TRP A 138 0.23 23.31 0.56
C TRP A 138 0.14 24.03 1.92
N LYS A 139 1.09 24.92 2.21
CA LYS A 139 1.03 25.87 3.35
C LYS A 139 0.04 27.01 3.11
N GLN A 140 -0.24 27.30 1.84
CA GLN A 140 -1.16 28.33 1.38
C GLN A 140 -1.74 27.91 0.03
N PRO A 141 -2.90 28.42 -0.39
CA PRO A 141 -3.40 28.20 -1.75
C PRO A 141 -2.36 28.63 -2.79
N MET A 142 -2.15 27.81 -3.80
CA MET A 142 -1.19 28.05 -4.86
C MET A 142 -1.89 28.21 -6.21
N THR A 143 -1.25 28.88 -7.13
CA THR A 143 -1.65 28.90 -8.54
C THR A 143 -0.66 28.11 -9.37
N GLU A 144 -1.07 27.61 -10.54
CA GLU A 144 -0.20 26.90 -11.47
C GLU A 144 1.07 27.70 -11.77
N GLN A 145 0.94 29.01 -12.01
CA GLN A 145 2.08 29.87 -12.30
C GLN A 145 3.08 29.96 -11.14
N GLN A 146 2.59 30.07 -9.90
CA GLN A 146 3.46 30.09 -8.71
C GLN A 146 4.20 28.77 -8.54
N ILE A 147 3.52 27.63 -8.79
CA ILE A 147 4.14 26.30 -8.72
C ILE A 147 5.25 26.15 -9.77
N ARG A 148 5.00 26.57 -11.02
CA ARG A 148 6.01 26.54 -12.09
C ARG A 148 7.24 27.36 -11.70
N ILE A 149 7.05 28.58 -11.20
CA ILE A 149 8.14 29.45 -10.73
C ILE A 149 8.91 28.77 -9.59
N ALA A 150 8.22 28.24 -8.58
CA ALA A 150 8.86 27.57 -7.44
C ALA A 150 9.67 26.32 -7.86
N ILE A 151 9.22 25.59 -8.89
CA ILE A 151 9.98 24.46 -9.47
C ILE A 151 11.25 24.97 -10.19
N GLU A 152 11.12 26.01 -10.99
CA GLU A 152 12.26 26.60 -11.74
C GLU A 152 13.31 27.17 -10.77
N GLU A 153 12.89 27.82 -9.70
CA GLU A 153 13.75 28.36 -8.66
C GLU A 153 14.29 27.27 -7.71
N GLY A 154 13.72 26.07 -7.73
CA GLY A 154 14.13 24.96 -6.86
C GLY A 154 13.72 25.08 -5.41
N ASN A 155 12.71 25.93 -5.11
CA ASN A 155 12.24 26.23 -3.74
C ASN A 155 10.81 25.71 -3.46
N LEU A 156 10.28 24.78 -4.28
CA LEU A 156 8.93 24.24 -4.13
C LEU A 156 8.64 23.75 -2.69
N SER A 157 9.64 23.18 -2.03
CA SER A 157 9.51 22.67 -0.65
C SER A 157 9.12 23.75 0.36
N ASP A 158 9.43 25.02 0.10
CA ASP A 158 9.11 26.15 1.01
C ASP A 158 7.60 26.39 1.12
N TYR A 159 6.84 25.96 0.11
CA TYR A 159 5.39 26.10 0.01
C TYR A 159 4.61 24.90 0.52
N LEU A 160 5.28 23.80 0.91
CA LEU A 160 4.67 22.54 1.30
C LEU A 160 4.69 22.33 2.80
N ASN A 161 3.61 21.79 3.35
CA ASN A 161 3.56 21.38 4.75
C ASN A 161 4.40 20.12 4.94
N GLU A 162 5.22 20.13 5.98
CA GLU A 162 6.01 19.00 6.43
C GLU A 162 5.60 18.63 7.85
N TYR A 163 5.34 17.36 8.09
CA TYR A 163 4.84 16.81 9.34
C TYR A 163 5.79 15.73 9.84
N PRO A 164 6.31 15.82 11.07
CA PRO A 164 7.04 14.73 11.68
C PRO A 164 6.13 13.51 11.84
N VAL A 165 6.69 12.32 11.70
CA VAL A 165 5.97 11.05 11.83
C VAL A 165 6.69 10.11 12.77
N GLN A 166 5.92 9.24 13.42
CA GLN A 166 6.40 8.17 14.29
C GLN A 166 5.73 6.84 13.97
N GLU A 167 6.29 5.75 14.48
CA GLU A 167 5.70 4.42 14.32
C GLU A 167 4.24 4.40 14.79
N GLY A 168 3.36 3.85 13.96
CA GLY A 168 1.92 3.75 14.20
C GLY A 168 1.10 4.90 13.62
N ASP A 169 1.74 5.95 13.12
CA ASP A 169 1.03 7.04 12.45
C ASP A 169 0.43 6.60 11.11
N VAL A 170 -0.67 7.26 10.76
CA VAL A 170 -1.38 7.05 9.50
C VAL A 170 -1.43 8.35 8.72
N VAL A 171 -1.10 8.29 7.43
CA VAL A 171 -1.15 9.42 6.51
C VAL A 171 -2.10 9.07 5.37
N MET A 172 -3.21 9.81 5.25
CA MET A 172 -4.15 9.67 4.13
C MET A 172 -3.76 10.59 2.99
N LEU A 173 -3.70 10.05 1.79
CA LEU A 173 -3.28 10.72 0.55
C LEU A 173 -4.34 10.52 -0.55
N PRO A 174 -5.46 11.24 -0.47
CA PRO A 174 -6.42 11.27 -1.56
C PRO A 174 -5.77 11.73 -2.86
N ALA A 175 -6.30 11.28 -3.99
CA ALA A 175 -5.91 11.79 -5.31
C ALA A 175 -5.96 13.33 -5.33
N GLY A 176 -5.04 13.96 -6.06
CA GLY A 176 -4.90 15.43 -6.15
C GLY A 176 -4.03 16.06 -5.06
N ILE A 177 -3.75 15.39 -3.96
CA ILE A 177 -2.93 15.95 -2.88
C ILE A 177 -1.44 15.82 -3.22
N VAL A 178 -0.74 16.96 -3.24
CA VAL A 178 0.73 16.97 -3.35
C VAL A 178 1.36 16.39 -2.09
N HIS A 179 2.30 15.46 -2.26
CA HIS A 179 2.93 14.77 -1.14
C HIS A 179 4.35 14.27 -1.46
N ALA A 180 5.09 13.94 -0.42
CA ALA A 180 6.35 13.21 -0.51
C ALA A 180 6.65 12.53 0.83
N MET A 181 7.32 11.39 0.77
CA MET A 181 7.93 10.73 1.91
C MET A 181 9.38 11.23 2.05
N LYS A 182 9.76 11.59 3.26
CA LYS A 182 11.13 11.99 3.56
C LYS A 182 11.95 10.80 4.07
N ARG A 183 13.25 10.91 3.98
CA ARG A 183 14.19 9.88 4.44
C ARG A 183 13.96 9.47 5.88
N GLY A 184 14.31 8.23 6.19
CA GLY A 184 14.21 7.66 7.54
C GLY A 184 12.81 7.12 7.87
N THR A 185 11.98 6.90 6.87
CA THR A 185 10.61 6.40 7.03
C THR A 185 10.44 5.04 6.38
N ILE A 186 9.86 4.09 7.10
CA ILE A 186 9.41 2.79 6.54
C ILE A 186 7.91 2.71 6.70
N VAL A 187 7.19 2.48 5.60
CA VAL A 187 5.72 2.41 5.61
C VAL A 187 5.19 1.13 4.97
N ALA A 188 4.01 0.74 5.41
CA ALA A 188 3.08 -0.06 4.63
C ALA A 188 2.19 0.90 3.84
N GLU A 189 2.18 0.78 2.52
CA GLU A 189 1.35 1.54 1.60
C GLU A 189 0.20 0.68 1.11
N ILE A 190 -1.01 1.17 1.27
CA ILE A 190 -2.23 0.61 0.70
C ILE A 190 -2.79 1.64 -0.28
N GLN A 191 -3.07 1.22 -1.50
CA GLN A 191 -3.50 2.10 -2.58
C GLN A 191 -4.45 1.42 -3.55
N GLU A 192 -5.16 2.21 -4.35
CA GLU A 192 -5.79 1.72 -5.56
C GLU A 192 -4.75 1.03 -6.46
N ASN A 193 -5.17 0.04 -7.25
CA ASN A 193 -4.28 -0.74 -8.12
C ASN A 193 -3.79 0.09 -9.32
N SER A 194 -2.93 1.06 -9.06
CA SER A 194 -2.36 2.01 -10.02
C SER A 194 -0.87 2.21 -9.79
N ASP A 195 -0.09 2.36 -10.86
CA ASP A 195 1.35 2.71 -10.81
C ASP A 195 1.61 4.14 -11.31
N ILE A 196 0.56 4.96 -11.41
CA ILE A 196 0.66 6.31 -11.95
C ILE A 196 1.28 7.24 -10.91
N THR A 197 2.37 7.90 -11.29
CA THR A 197 3.03 8.92 -10.48
C THR A 197 3.38 10.12 -11.34
N TYR A 198 2.80 11.29 -11.01
CA TYR A 198 3.14 12.55 -11.64
C TYR A 198 4.07 13.35 -10.74
N ARG A 199 5.36 13.40 -11.11
CA ARG A 199 6.38 14.12 -10.35
C ARG A 199 6.37 15.60 -10.69
N LEU A 200 6.24 16.44 -9.65
CA LEU A 200 6.44 17.88 -9.76
C LEU A 200 7.92 18.25 -9.63
N TYR A 201 8.62 17.61 -8.67
CA TYR A 201 10.02 17.92 -8.39
C TYR A 201 10.76 16.70 -7.84
N ASP A 202 12.00 16.50 -8.29
CA ASP A 202 12.83 15.36 -7.91
C ASP A 202 14.25 15.79 -7.48
N TYR A 203 14.39 16.96 -6.87
CA TYR A 203 15.65 17.50 -6.34
C TYR A 203 16.80 17.54 -7.37
N ASN A 204 16.47 17.57 -8.64
CA ASN A 204 17.43 17.47 -9.77
C ASN A 204 18.33 16.21 -9.74
N ARG A 205 17.91 15.15 -9.06
CA ARG A 205 18.67 13.90 -8.94
C ARG A 205 18.84 13.23 -10.30
N VAL A 206 19.98 12.55 -10.42
CA VAL A 206 20.34 11.76 -11.60
C VAL A 206 20.28 10.29 -11.21
N GLY A 207 19.61 9.48 -12.02
CA GLY A 207 19.57 8.03 -11.83
C GLY A 207 20.90 7.36 -12.20
N ASN A 208 20.98 6.05 -11.98
CA ASN A 208 22.19 5.26 -12.28
C ASN A 208 22.55 5.25 -13.78
N ASP A 209 21.60 5.60 -14.64
CA ASP A 209 21.78 5.77 -16.08
C ASP A 209 22.36 7.15 -16.48
N GLY A 210 22.67 8.00 -15.50
CA GLY A 210 23.18 9.36 -15.73
C GLY A 210 22.11 10.36 -16.16
N LYS A 211 20.82 10.00 -16.13
CA LYS A 211 19.72 10.87 -16.55
C LYS A 211 18.83 11.26 -15.37
N LYS A 212 18.26 12.46 -15.44
CA LYS A 212 17.20 12.86 -14.51
C LYS A 212 15.95 12.02 -14.77
N ARG A 213 15.24 11.64 -13.69
CA ARG A 213 13.93 11.02 -13.84
C ARG A 213 12.95 11.99 -14.51
N PRO A 214 12.11 11.53 -15.44
CA PRO A 214 11.16 12.40 -16.11
C PRO A 214 10.15 12.96 -15.11
N LEU A 215 9.90 14.26 -15.20
CA LEU A 215 8.77 14.92 -14.54
C LEU A 215 7.59 14.87 -15.49
N LYS A 216 6.41 14.54 -14.99
CA LYS A 216 5.14 14.66 -15.73
C LYS A 216 4.43 15.93 -15.27
N LEU A 217 5.08 17.08 -15.46
CA LEU A 217 4.68 18.35 -14.83
C LEU A 217 3.28 18.81 -15.28
N GLN A 218 2.94 18.72 -16.57
CA GLN A 218 1.63 19.13 -17.03
C GLN A 218 0.54 18.24 -16.44
N GLN A 219 0.71 16.92 -16.49
CA GLN A 219 -0.24 15.97 -15.90
C GLN A 219 -0.37 16.18 -14.39
N ALA A 220 0.75 16.49 -13.71
CA ALA A 220 0.70 16.83 -12.30
C ALA A 220 -0.15 18.07 -12.03
N LEU A 221 0.04 19.13 -12.81
CA LEU A 221 -0.72 20.37 -12.68
C LEU A 221 -2.21 20.21 -13.04
N ASP A 222 -2.52 19.31 -13.98
CA ASP A 222 -3.92 19.04 -14.37
C ASP A 222 -4.74 18.39 -13.25
N VAL A 223 -4.10 17.59 -12.38
CA VAL A 223 -4.79 16.82 -11.34
C VAL A 223 -4.60 17.35 -9.93
N LEU A 224 -3.75 18.36 -9.75
CA LEU A 224 -3.36 18.90 -8.46
C LEU A 224 -4.51 19.64 -7.77
N ASP A 225 -4.72 19.37 -6.48
CA ASP A 225 -5.52 20.25 -5.62
C ASP A 225 -4.66 21.46 -5.23
N TYR A 226 -5.11 22.63 -5.62
CA TYR A 226 -4.41 23.90 -5.40
C TYR A 226 -4.76 24.56 -4.05
N ASP A 227 -5.75 24.02 -3.36
CA ASP A 227 -6.25 24.54 -2.10
C ASP A 227 -5.52 23.91 -0.88
N LEU A 228 -5.81 24.47 0.27
CA LEU A 228 -5.35 23.89 1.54
C LEU A 228 -6.04 22.56 1.82
N PRO A 229 -5.31 21.56 2.32
CA PRO A 229 -5.91 20.30 2.72
C PRO A 229 -6.93 20.53 3.85
N LYS A 230 -8.13 19.95 3.69
CA LYS A 230 -9.25 20.12 4.63
C LYS A 230 -9.14 19.24 5.89
N GLU A 231 -8.35 18.19 5.82
CA GLU A 231 -8.27 17.16 6.85
C GLU A 231 -6.89 17.14 7.51
N SER A 232 -6.82 16.55 8.70
CA SER A 232 -5.55 16.32 9.38
C SER A 232 -4.61 15.49 8.51
N ALA A 233 -3.35 15.92 8.41
CA ALA A 233 -2.37 15.27 7.56
C ALA A 233 -1.90 13.93 8.12
N VAL A 234 -1.68 13.87 9.43
CA VAL A 234 -1.17 12.72 10.16
C VAL A 234 -2.13 12.40 11.30
N LEU A 235 -2.54 11.15 11.36
CA LEU A 235 -3.40 10.64 12.43
C LEU A 235 -2.55 9.81 13.39
N HIS A 236 -2.48 10.26 14.64
CA HIS A 236 -1.92 9.48 15.74
C HIS A 236 -3.04 8.64 16.33
N ILE A 237 -3.01 7.34 16.11
CA ILE A 237 -4.09 6.44 16.53
C ILE A 237 -3.61 5.59 17.71
N ASP A 238 -4.30 5.73 18.82
CA ASP A 238 -4.13 4.84 19.98
C ASP A 238 -4.99 3.60 19.77
N TYR A 239 -4.39 2.44 19.52
CA TYR A 239 -5.14 1.20 19.38
C TYR A 239 -4.94 0.29 20.58
N PRO A 240 -6.07 -0.32 21.06
CA PRO A 240 -6.02 -1.14 22.25
C PRO A 240 -5.17 -2.40 22.05
N ALA A 241 -4.45 -2.81 23.07
CA ALA A 241 -3.85 -4.13 23.11
C ALA A 241 -4.94 -5.21 23.00
N ASN A 242 -4.74 -6.20 22.14
CA ASN A 242 -5.74 -7.22 21.81
C ASN A 242 -7.04 -6.64 21.24
N GLY A 243 -6.94 -5.66 20.36
CA GLY A 243 -8.06 -4.97 19.75
C GLY A 243 -7.87 -4.69 18.27
N VAL A 244 -8.93 -4.17 17.68
CA VAL A 244 -9.03 -3.72 16.30
C VAL A 244 -9.38 -2.24 16.30
N ALA A 245 -8.69 -1.44 15.50
CA ALA A 245 -9.04 -0.05 15.25
C ALA A 245 -9.11 0.22 13.75
N ASN A 246 -10.18 0.88 13.31
CA ASN A 246 -10.25 1.38 11.94
C ASN A 246 -9.30 2.57 11.80
N ILE A 247 -8.46 2.56 10.78
CA ILE A 247 -7.45 3.59 10.52
C ILE A 247 -7.65 4.29 9.18
N ALA A 248 -8.42 3.71 8.27
CA ALA A 248 -8.84 4.33 7.03
C ALA A 248 -10.15 3.71 6.54
N GLN A 249 -11.03 4.55 6.03
CA GLN A 249 -12.25 4.13 5.34
C GLN A 249 -12.49 5.05 4.16
N THR A 250 -12.39 4.49 2.97
CA THR A 250 -12.55 5.19 1.68
C THR A 250 -13.45 4.36 0.76
N PRO A 251 -13.93 4.89 -0.36
CA PRO A 251 -14.59 4.08 -1.38
C PRO A 251 -13.69 3.01 -2.00
N TYR A 252 -12.37 3.15 -1.88
CA TYR A 252 -11.38 2.31 -2.56
C TYR A 252 -10.82 1.18 -1.69
N PHE A 253 -10.78 1.39 -0.39
CA PHE A 253 -10.34 0.40 0.61
C PHE A 253 -10.72 0.84 2.02
N THR A 254 -10.93 -0.13 2.87
CA THR A 254 -11.01 0.02 4.33
C THR A 254 -9.81 -0.66 4.94
N THR A 255 -9.16 -0.01 5.90
CA THR A 255 -8.00 -0.56 6.60
C THR A 255 -8.20 -0.49 8.11
N ASN A 256 -7.99 -1.63 8.76
CA ASN A 256 -7.93 -1.73 10.21
C ASN A 256 -6.52 -2.12 10.65
N VAL A 257 -6.11 -1.68 11.84
CA VAL A 257 -4.97 -2.26 12.54
C VAL A 257 -5.48 -3.24 13.58
N ILE A 258 -4.91 -4.44 13.61
CA ILE A 258 -5.17 -5.49 14.59
C ILE A 258 -3.90 -5.71 15.41
N ARG A 259 -4.00 -5.58 16.72
CA ARG A 259 -2.90 -5.83 17.65
C ARG A 259 -3.32 -6.92 18.64
N PHE A 260 -2.58 -8.02 18.70
CA PHE A 260 -2.96 -9.17 19.53
C PHE A 260 -1.76 -9.95 20.06
N SER A 261 -1.91 -10.46 21.29
CA SER A 261 -0.95 -11.32 21.99
C SER A 261 -1.57 -12.66 22.42
N LYS A 262 -2.82 -12.91 22.00
CA LYS A 262 -3.59 -14.13 22.26
C LYS A 262 -4.34 -14.50 20.98
N PRO A 263 -4.74 -15.78 20.78
CA PRO A 263 -5.54 -16.16 19.63
C PRO A 263 -6.83 -15.34 19.55
N ILE A 264 -7.17 -14.90 18.33
CA ILE A 264 -8.39 -14.20 18.00
C ILE A 264 -9.11 -14.90 16.86
N GLN A 265 -10.44 -14.90 16.90
CA GLN A 265 -11.28 -15.37 15.81
C GLN A 265 -11.81 -14.18 15.03
N ARG A 266 -11.85 -14.32 13.70
CA ARG A 266 -12.46 -13.35 12.79
C ARG A 266 -13.52 -14.08 11.98
N ASP A 267 -14.68 -13.44 11.83
CA ASP A 267 -15.82 -13.89 11.03
C ASP A 267 -16.05 -12.86 9.91
N TYR A 268 -15.91 -13.29 8.67
CA TYR A 268 -16.09 -12.47 7.47
C TYR A 268 -17.35 -12.82 6.68
N ALA A 269 -18.23 -13.70 7.20
CA ALA A 269 -19.51 -14.02 6.55
C ALA A 269 -20.37 -12.79 6.20
N PRO A 270 -20.36 -11.68 6.98
CA PRO A 270 -21.05 -10.45 6.61
C PRO A 270 -20.34 -9.61 5.55
N LEU A 271 -19.06 -9.93 5.22
CA LEU A 271 -18.22 -9.15 4.34
C LEU A 271 -18.19 -9.79 2.95
N ASP A 272 -18.76 -9.14 1.96
CA ASP A 272 -18.70 -9.58 0.55
C ASP A 272 -17.45 -9.02 -0.13
N SER A 273 -16.27 -9.41 0.37
CA SER A 273 -14.96 -8.95 -0.11
C SER A 273 -13.84 -9.92 0.30
N PHE A 274 -12.76 -9.91 -0.45
CA PHE A 274 -11.48 -10.46 0.00
C PHE A 274 -10.96 -9.69 1.22
N VAL A 275 -10.03 -10.31 1.95
CA VAL A 275 -9.26 -9.63 3.02
C VAL A 275 -7.76 -9.81 2.77
N LEU A 276 -7.03 -8.71 2.74
CA LEU A 276 -5.57 -8.72 2.73
C LEU A 276 -5.04 -8.47 4.15
N TYR A 277 -4.15 -9.33 4.61
CA TYR A 277 -3.40 -9.10 5.84
C TYR A 277 -1.95 -8.78 5.51
N MET A 278 -1.45 -7.64 5.99
CA MET A 278 -0.04 -7.27 5.95
C MET A 278 0.53 -7.38 7.37
N CYS A 279 1.55 -8.20 7.57
CA CYS A 279 2.20 -8.31 8.88
C CYS A 279 3.23 -7.18 9.06
N VAL A 280 2.88 -6.20 9.89
CA VAL A 280 3.71 -5.02 10.18
C VAL A 280 4.51 -5.16 11.47
N GLY A 281 4.24 -6.20 12.27
CA GLY A 281 5.00 -6.47 13.50
C GLY A 281 4.78 -7.88 14.04
N GLY A 282 5.84 -8.52 14.52
CA GLY A 282 5.77 -9.87 15.06
C GLY A 282 5.57 -10.96 14.01
N SER A 283 4.83 -11.99 14.38
CA SER A 283 4.47 -13.13 13.51
C SER A 283 3.23 -13.83 14.04
N MET A 284 2.50 -14.52 13.16
CA MET A 284 1.31 -15.28 13.51
C MET A 284 1.13 -16.51 12.64
N GLN A 285 0.27 -17.41 13.09
CA GLN A 285 -0.29 -18.49 12.33
C GLN A 285 -1.78 -18.21 12.08
N MET A 286 -2.21 -18.32 10.82
CA MET A 286 -3.61 -18.28 10.43
C MET A 286 -4.11 -19.70 10.20
N TYR A 287 -5.29 -19.99 10.72
CA TYR A 287 -6.01 -21.24 10.47
C TYR A 287 -7.37 -20.90 9.85
N ALA A 288 -7.62 -21.44 8.66
CA ALA A 288 -8.85 -21.29 7.89
C ALA A 288 -9.54 -22.66 7.78
N PRO A 289 -10.55 -22.99 8.62
CA PRO A 289 -11.13 -24.35 8.69
C PRO A 289 -11.82 -24.78 7.39
N GLU A 290 -12.27 -23.84 6.58
CA GLU A 290 -13.00 -24.10 5.32
C GLU A 290 -12.06 -24.55 4.19
N ALA A 291 -10.75 -24.28 4.29
CA ALA A 291 -9.76 -24.73 3.32
C ALA A 291 -9.42 -26.22 3.50
N GLU A 292 -8.82 -26.84 2.48
CA GLU A 292 -8.38 -28.23 2.56
C GLU A 292 -7.32 -28.43 3.66
N GLU A 293 -7.26 -29.63 4.22
CA GLU A 293 -6.43 -29.95 5.40
C GLU A 293 -4.96 -29.56 5.24
N THR A 294 -4.41 -29.70 4.04
CA THR A 294 -3.00 -29.40 3.74
C THR A 294 -2.72 -27.91 3.58
N GLU A 295 -3.76 -27.07 3.42
CA GLU A 295 -3.64 -25.66 3.06
C GLU A 295 -4.32 -24.69 4.04
N ARG A 296 -5.04 -25.25 5.04
CA ARG A 296 -5.79 -24.45 6.01
C ARG A 296 -4.94 -23.69 7.02
N THR A 297 -3.65 -24.00 7.10
CA THR A 297 -2.73 -23.37 8.06
C THR A 297 -1.57 -22.71 7.37
N ILE A 298 -1.35 -21.43 7.65
CA ILE A 298 -0.29 -20.61 7.06
C ILE A 298 0.38 -19.76 8.14
N THR A 299 1.69 -19.58 8.03
CA THR A 299 2.46 -18.69 8.93
C THR A 299 2.79 -17.39 8.21
N LEU A 300 2.64 -16.27 8.91
CA LEU A 300 2.97 -14.93 8.42
C LEU A 300 3.96 -14.25 9.35
N HIS A 301 5.03 -13.71 8.79
CA HIS A 301 6.06 -12.95 9.50
C HIS A 301 6.00 -11.47 9.09
N LYS A 302 6.58 -10.60 9.93
CA LYS A 302 6.77 -9.19 9.56
C LYS A 302 7.40 -9.08 8.17
N GLY A 303 6.82 -8.26 7.31
CA GLY A 303 7.24 -8.09 5.92
C GLY A 303 6.47 -8.94 4.91
N GLU A 304 5.56 -9.81 5.35
CA GLU A 304 4.76 -10.67 4.48
C GLU A 304 3.30 -10.24 4.43
N ALA A 305 2.60 -10.65 3.38
CA ALA A 305 1.15 -10.49 3.24
C ALA A 305 0.48 -11.81 2.85
N VAL A 306 -0.80 -11.92 3.15
CA VAL A 306 -1.68 -13.01 2.75
C VAL A 306 -3.01 -12.45 2.25
N LEU A 307 -3.49 -12.98 1.15
CA LEU A 307 -4.84 -12.76 0.64
C LEU A 307 -5.74 -13.89 1.14
N LEU A 308 -6.78 -13.53 1.88
CA LEU A 308 -7.88 -14.40 2.23
C LEU A 308 -8.97 -14.22 1.17
N PRO A 309 -9.28 -15.25 0.36
CA PRO A 309 -10.37 -15.22 -0.60
C PRO A 309 -11.74 -14.96 0.06
N ALA A 310 -12.63 -14.29 -0.65
CA ALA A 310 -13.96 -13.94 -0.15
C ALA A 310 -14.83 -15.14 0.23
N CYS A 311 -14.57 -16.31 -0.34
CA CYS A 311 -15.28 -17.56 0.01
C CYS A 311 -14.84 -18.18 1.35
N LEU A 312 -13.82 -17.65 2.02
CA LEU A 312 -13.35 -18.10 3.33
C LEU A 312 -13.80 -17.14 4.41
N ASN A 313 -14.69 -17.58 5.27
CA ASN A 313 -15.36 -16.71 6.23
C ASN A 313 -14.76 -16.75 7.64
N ASP A 314 -14.45 -17.93 8.14
CA ASP A 314 -13.95 -18.13 9.49
C ASP A 314 -12.45 -18.31 9.51
N ILE A 315 -11.75 -17.51 10.34
CA ILE A 315 -10.33 -17.70 10.57
C ILE A 315 -9.96 -17.53 12.03
N ILE A 316 -8.91 -18.24 12.43
CA ILE A 316 -8.27 -18.07 13.73
C ILE A 316 -6.85 -17.57 13.50
N LEU A 317 -6.53 -16.44 14.12
CA LEU A 317 -5.19 -15.85 14.11
C LEU A 317 -4.52 -16.12 15.45
N THR A 318 -3.41 -16.80 15.45
CA THR A 318 -2.65 -17.15 16.65
C THR A 318 -1.27 -16.52 16.60
N PRO A 319 -0.90 -15.61 17.52
CA PRO A 319 0.41 -15.00 17.52
C PRO A 319 1.49 -16.07 17.81
N THR A 320 2.58 -16.04 17.06
CA THR A 320 3.77 -16.89 17.25
C THR A 320 4.95 -16.09 17.80
N ALA A 321 4.78 -14.79 17.98
CA ALA A 321 5.63 -13.85 18.71
C ALA A 321 4.89 -13.36 19.97
N PRO A 322 5.55 -12.67 20.91
CA PRO A 322 4.89 -12.10 22.10
C PRO A 322 3.69 -11.20 21.76
N GLU A 323 3.73 -10.53 20.64
CA GLU A 323 2.66 -9.72 20.07
C GLU A 323 2.74 -9.78 18.54
N CYS A 324 1.59 -9.75 17.86
CA CYS A 324 1.50 -9.57 16.43
C CYS A 324 0.68 -8.32 16.10
N ARG A 325 1.09 -7.62 15.04
CA ARG A 325 0.39 -6.45 14.50
C ARG A 325 0.18 -6.64 13.01
N LEU A 326 -1.08 -6.58 12.61
CA LEU A 326 -1.50 -6.74 11.22
C LEU A 326 -2.24 -5.48 10.75
N LEU A 327 -2.09 -5.15 9.48
CA LEU A 327 -3.08 -4.37 8.76
C LEU A 327 -4.03 -5.34 8.07
N GLU A 328 -5.32 -5.11 8.25
CA GLU A 328 -6.42 -5.84 7.63
C GLU A 328 -7.05 -4.89 6.61
N VAL A 329 -7.00 -5.26 5.32
CA VAL A 329 -7.44 -4.42 4.20
C VAL A 329 -8.52 -5.14 3.42
N TYR A 330 -9.64 -4.47 3.16
CA TYR A 330 -10.77 -5.02 2.39
C TYR A 330 -11.56 -3.90 1.70
N MET A 331 -12.49 -4.27 0.82
CA MET A 331 -13.46 -3.34 0.23
C MET A 331 -14.71 -3.31 1.12
N ASP A 332 -15.12 -2.11 1.58
CA ASP A 332 -16.43 -1.95 2.21
C ASP A 332 -17.49 -1.81 1.13
N THR A 333 -18.20 -2.89 0.87
CA THR A 333 -19.20 -2.97 -0.21
C THR A 333 -20.44 -2.09 0.00
N ASN A 334 -20.55 -1.40 1.14
CA ASN A 334 -21.55 -0.35 1.33
C ASN A 334 -21.10 1.01 0.79
N LEU A 335 -19.81 1.14 0.43
CA LEU A 335 -19.23 2.36 -0.12
C LEU A 335 -18.99 2.29 -1.64
N LEU A 336 -19.17 1.10 -2.26
CA LEU A 336 -19.04 0.84 -3.71
C LEU A 336 -20.22 1.38 -4.53
#